data_65a2a4a60f9b1f45439eae644a7c04c9
#
_entry.id   65a2a4a60f9b1f45439eae644a7c04c9
#
_cell.length_a   1.000
_cell.length_b   1.000
_cell.length_c   1.000
_cell.angle_alpha   90.00
_cell.angle_beta   90.00
_cell.angle_gamma   90.00
#
_symmetry.space_group_name_H-M   'P 1'
#
loop_
_entity.id
_entity.type
_entity.pdbx_description
1 polymer ?
#
loop_
_entity_poly.entity_id
_entity_poly.type
_entity_poly.pdbx_seq_one_letter_code
_entity_poly.pdbx_strand_id
1 'polypeptide(L)'
;CIPKKILFYSAQYKNLLENSSAYGWSIKNIKKNFSKLITNKNQELKRLESIYDKNARKAGVKIFYEEASLEKKNIIKLKDIKLLAKKVIIATGGTPKKLPILGSEYCLNSDQIMELKKIPNKLTIIGSGYIAVEFAFIFSALGSKVNLICRKDILRGFDIDLINLIKETLKFKGI
;
A
#
# COMPACT_ATOMS: atom_id res chain seq x y z
N CYS A 1 5.50 0.19 0.58
CA CYS A 1 5.26 -0.99 1.45
C CYS A 1 4.80 -0.64 2.86
N ILE A 2 5.37 0.38 3.52
CA ILE A 2 5.06 0.70 4.94
C ILE A 2 3.59 1.09 5.16
N PRO A 3 2.99 2.03 4.41
CA PRO A 3 1.59 2.42 4.63
C PRO A 3 0.62 1.25 4.55
N LYS A 4 0.75 0.43 3.52
CA LYS A 4 -0.07 -0.76 3.31
C LYS A 4 0.08 -1.76 4.46
N LYS A 5 1.32 -1.94 4.96
CA LYS A 5 1.60 -2.88 6.06
C LYS A 5 0.92 -2.46 7.36
N ILE A 6 0.81 -1.17 7.64
CA ILE A 6 0.05 -0.66 8.80
C ILE A 6 -1.44 -1.02 8.67
N LEU A 7 -2.03 -0.85 7.46
CA LEU A 7 -3.41 -1.26 7.21
C LEU A 7 -3.60 -2.78 7.34
N PHE A 8 -2.63 -3.55 6.86
CA PHE A 8 -2.62 -5.00 7.01
C PHE A 8 -2.61 -5.44 8.48
N TYR A 9 -1.77 -4.84 9.33
CA TYR A 9 -1.78 -5.14 10.76
C TYR A 9 -3.13 -4.80 11.40
N SER A 10 -3.74 -3.68 11.04
CA SER A 10 -5.08 -3.35 11.52
C SER A 10 -6.12 -4.39 11.11
N ALA A 11 -6.00 -4.94 9.90
CA ALA A 11 -6.85 -6.03 9.42
C ALA A 11 -6.63 -7.34 10.21
N GLN A 12 -5.39 -7.64 10.57
CA GLN A 12 -5.07 -8.82 11.41
C GLN A 12 -5.68 -8.73 12.81
N TYR A 13 -5.70 -7.54 13.42
CA TYR A 13 -6.32 -7.35 14.74
C TYR A 13 -7.78 -7.80 14.77
N LYS A 14 -8.53 -7.66 13.69
CA LYS A 14 -9.90 -8.16 13.62
C LYS A 14 -9.95 -9.66 13.88
N ASN A 15 -9.12 -10.45 13.19
CA ASN A 15 -9.09 -11.91 13.35
C ASN A 15 -8.65 -12.30 14.78
N LEU A 16 -7.66 -11.62 15.35
CA LEU A 16 -7.21 -11.86 16.72
C LEU A 16 -8.31 -11.58 17.74
N LEU A 17 -9.05 -10.48 17.57
CA LEU A 17 -10.14 -10.10 18.46
C LEU A 17 -11.32 -11.09 18.36
N GLU A 18 -11.67 -11.55 17.15
CA GLU A 18 -12.73 -12.54 16.93
C GLU A 18 -12.42 -13.90 17.55
N ASN A 19 -11.15 -14.30 17.57
CA ASN A 19 -10.71 -15.58 18.15
C ASN A 19 -10.27 -15.49 19.62
N SER A 20 -10.30 -14.32 20.22
CA SER A 20 -9.75 -14.06 21.55
C SER A 20 -10.38 -14.92 22.65
N SER A 21 -11.67 -15.24 22.54
CA SER A 21 -12.38 -16.06 23.51
C SER A 21 -11.86 -17.49 23.60
N ALA A 22 -11.38 -18.07 22.50
CA ALA A 22 -10.76 -19.39 22.48
C ALA A 22 -9.46 -19.46 23.31
N TYR A 23 -8.85 -18.30 23.58
CA TYR A 23 -7.64 -18.16 24.38
C TYR A 23 -7.89 -17.54 25.76
N GLY A 24 -9.14 -17.56 26.23
CA GLY A 24 -9.51 -17.09 27.57
C GLY A 24 -9.68 -15.57 27.71
N TRP A 25 -9.67 -14.81 26.62
CA TRP A 25 -9.88 -13.37 26.64
C TRP A 25 -11.36 -13.02 26.43
N SER A 26 -11.95 -12.28 27.35
CA SER A 26 -13.31 -11.74 27.20
C SER A 26 -13.27 -10.27 26.84
N ILE A 27 -13.50 -9.97 25.55
CA ILE A 27 -13.44 -8.59 25.02
C ILE A 27 -14.86 -8.15 24.69
N LYS A 28 -15.32 -7.06 25.34
CA LYS A 28 -16.63 -6.45 25.13
C LYS A 28 -16.50 -5.11 24.39
N ASN A 29 -17.53 -4.77 23.61
CA ASN A 29 -17.66 -3.45 22.97
C ASN A 29 -16.51 -3.05 22.03
N ILE A 30 -16.10 -3.95 21.16
CA ILE A 30 -15.08 -3.65 20.13
C ILE A 30 -15.63 -2.58 19.17
N LYS A 31 -15.02 -1.40 19.19
CA LYS A 31 -15.33 -0.31 18.25
C LYS A 31 -14.12 -0.05 17.34
N LYS A 32 -14.36 -0.02 16.05
CA LYS A 32 -13.35 0.33 15.05
C LYS A 32 -13.47 1.81 14.70
N ASN A 33 -12.35 2.52 14.72
CA ASN A 33 -12.26 3.90 14.26
C ASN A 33 -11.23 4.00 13.12
N PHE A 34 -11.71 3.98 11.89
CA PHE A 34 -10.86 4.00 10.71
C PHE A 34 -10.15 5.36 10.53
N SER A 35 -10.82 6.46 10.83
CA SER A 35 -10.19 7.79 10.74
C SER A 35 -8.99 7.89 11.68
N LYS A 36 -9.10 7.36 12.92
CA LYS A 36 -7.97 7.28 13.85
C LYS A 36 -6.84 6.42 13.31
N LEU A 37 -7.15 5.27 12.66
CA LEU A 37 -6.14 4.42 12.02
C LEU A 37 -5.36 5.21 10.94
N ILE A 38 -6.06 5.94 10.07
CA ILE A 38 -5.41 6.75 9.03
C ILE A 38 -4.55 7.87 9.63
N THR A 39 -5.05 8.55 10.66
CA THR A 39 -4.28 9.57 11.38
C THR A 39 -3.00 8.99 11.98
N ASN A 40 -3.09 7.87 12.68
CA ASN A 40 -1.94 7.20 13.30
C ASN A 40 -0.94 6.71 12.23
N LYS A 41 -1.45 6.14 11.11
CA LYS A 41 -0.63 5.76 9.96
C LYS A 41 0.18 6.96 9.45
N ASN A 42 -0.47 8.10 9.24
CA ASN A 42 0.20 9.29 8.71
C ASN A 42 1.21 9.89 9.69
N GLN A 43 0.94 9.84 10.99
CA GLN A 43 1.91 10.23 12.02
C GLN A 43 3.14 9.32 12.02
N GLU A 44 2.94 8.00 11.93
CA GLU A 44 4.04 7.04 11.87
C GLU A 44 4.91 7.21 10.61
N LEU A 45 4.28 7.49 9.46
CA LEU A 45 5.02 7.78 8.23
C LEU A 45 5.91 9.01 8.38
N LYS A 46 5.39 10.11 8.93
CA LYS A 46 6.18 11.32 9.21
C LYS A 46 7.33 11.05 10.18
N ARG A 47 7.08 10.25 11.22
CA ARG A 47 8.14 9.84 12.16
C ARG A 47 9.26 9.07 11.45
N LEU A 48 8.90 8.11 10.60
CA LEU A 48 9.86 7.31 9.84
C LEU A 48 10.64 8.16 8.82
N GLU A 49 9.97 9.04 8.09
CA GLU A 49 10.63 10.00 7.18
C GLU A 49 11.71 10.82 7.89
N SER A 50 11.38 11.35 9.08
CA SER A 50 12.35 12.09 9.89
C SER A 50 13.56 11.23 10.31
N ILE A 51 13.34 9.96 10.64
CA ILE A 51 14.42 9.02 11.00
C ILE A 51 15.31 8.74 9.79
N TYR A 52 14.72 8.48 8.62
CA TYR A 52 15.46 8.23 7.39
C TYR A 52 16.31 9.44 6.98
N ASP A 53 15.72 10.65 7.04
CA ASP A 53 16.47 11.90 6.76
C ASP A 53 17.67 12.04 7.71
N LYS A 54 17.45 11.90 9.02
CA LYS A 54 18.52 11.98 10.03
C LYS A 54 19.62 10.94 9.79
N ASN A 55 19.24 9.69 9.52
CA ASN A 55 20.19 8.61 9.28
C ASN A 55 21.02 8.85 8.01
N ALA A 56 20.38 9.30 6.93
CA ALA A 56 21.08 9.62 5.70
C ALA A 56 22.09 10.76 5.90
N ARG A 57 21.69 11.84 6.57
CA ARG A 57 22.62 12.96 6.91
C ARG A 57 23.74 12.52 7.81
N LYS A 58 23.46 11.70 8.84
CA LYS A 58 24.49 11.15 9.72
C LYS A 58 25.50 10.28 8.97
N ALA A 59 25.06 9.58 7.92
CA ALA A 59 25.92 8.82 7.02
C ALA A 59 26.68 9.68 5.99
N GLY A 60 26.60 11.01 6.06
CA GLY A 60 27.27 11.94 5.14
C GLY A 60 26.57 12.15 3.80
N VAL A 61 25.32 11.67 3.65
CA VAL A 61 24.55 11.86 2.41
C VAL A 61 24.08 13.31 2.31
N LYS A 62 24.36 13.96 1.18
CA LYS A 62 23.79 15.27 0.82
C LYS A 62 22.42 15.03 0.17
N ILE A 63 21.38 15.63 0.74
CA ILE A 63 20.01 15.49 0.25
C ILE A 63 19.57 16.82 -0.36
N PHE A 64 19.07 16.76 -1.59
CA PHE A 64 18.48 17.88 -2.31
C PHE A 64 16.99 17.59 -2.52
N TYR A 65 16.11 18.46 -2.02
CA TYR A 65 14.65 18.34 -2.18
C TYR A 65 14.19 19.12 -3.41
N GLU A 66 14.66 18.68 -4.56
CA GLU A 66 14.41 19.32 -5.84
C GLU A 66 14.14 18.27 -6.92
N GLU A 67 13.45 18.69 -7.97
CA GLU A 67 13.30 17.88 -9.17
C GLU A 67 14.63 17.79 -9.91
N ALA A 68 15.05 16.57 -10.19
CA ALA A 68 16.31 16.30 -10.86
C ALA A 68 16.10 15.75 -12.26
N SER A 69 16.92 16.16 -13.20
CA SER A 69 16.96 15.60 -14.55
C SER A 69 18.37 15.16 -14.93
N LEU A 70 18.46 14.11 -15.75
CA LEU A 70 19.72 13.62 -16.29
C LEU A 70 19.99 14.39 -17.61
N GLU A 71 20.94 15.32 -17.59
CA GLU A 71 21.28 16.12 -18.77
C GLU A 71 22.22 15.37 -19.72
N LYS A 72 23.24 14.68 -19.16
CA LYS A 72 24.19 13.80 -19.87
C LYS A 72 24.49 12.60 -19.00
N LYS A 73 25.21 11.61 -19.52
CA LYS A 73 25.49 10.33 -18.86
C LYS A 73 25.77 10.43 -17.35
N ASN A 74 26.48 11.46 -16.91
CA ASN A 74 26.93 11.60 -15.51
C ASN A 74 26.59 12.97 -14.91
N ILE A 75 25.81 13.80 -15.61
CA ILE A 75 25.47 15.16 -15.17
C ILE A 75 23.99 15.20 -14.78
N ILE A 76 23.74 15.39 -13.48
CA ILE A 76 22.42 15.58 -12.91
C ILE A 76 22.20 17.10 -12.78
N LYS A 77 21.15 17.62 -13.42
CA LYS A 77 20.71 18.99 -13.32
C LYS A 77 19.64 19.11 -12.25
N LEU A 78 19.85 19.99 -11.31
CA LEU A 78 18.88 20.56 -10.38
C LEU A 78 18.49 21.96 -10.87
N LYS A 79 17.64 22.67 -10.10
CA LYS A 79 17.19 24.01 -10.49
C LYS A 79 18.36 24.95 -10.81
N ASP A 80 19.28 25.12 -9.87
CA ASP A 80 20.34 26.12 -9.94
C ASP A 80 21.76 25.55 -10.00
N ILE A 81 21.89 24.22 -9.88
CA ILE A 81 23.21 23.56 -9.85
C ILE A 81 23.26 22.31 -10.73
N LYS A 82 24.46 21.96 -11.16
CA LYS A 82 24.74 20.69 -11.83
C LYS A 82 25.69 19.87 -10.99
N LEU A 83 25.38 18.60 -10.86
CA LEU A 83 26.19 17.63 -10.12
C LEU A 83 26.83 16.65 -11.10
N LEU A 84 28.14 16.46 -10.99
CA LEU A 84 28.85 15.42 -11.70
C LEU A 84 29.00 14.20 -10.80
N ALA A 85 28.47 13.04 -11.23
CA ALA A 85 28.53 11.81 -10.48
C ALA A 85 29.30 10.71 -11.21
N LYS A 86 30.11 9.93 -10.51
CA LYS A 86 30.78 8.74 -11.08
C LYS A 86 29.79 7.64 -11.45
N LYS A 87 28.76 7.45 -10.64
CA LYS A 87 27.67 6.48 -10.87
C LYS A 87 26.34 7.13 -10.48
N VAL A 88 25.30 6.86 -11.24
CA VAL A 88 23.93 7.36 -11.01
C VAL A 88 23.00 6.17 -10.84
N ILE A 89 22.20 6.21 -9.79
CA ILE A 89 21.13 5.25 -9.54
C ILE A 89 19.80 6.00 -9.70
N ILE A 90 18.96 5.53 -10.62
CA ILE A 90 17.61 6.05 -10.82
C ILE A 90 16.67 5.22 -9.94
N ALA A 91 16.17 5.82 -8.87
CA ALA A 91 15.28 5.19 -7.90
C ALA A 91 14.04 6.07 -7.62
N THR A 92 13.44 6.58 -8.68
CA THR A 92 12.34 7.58 -8.62
C THR A 92 10.98 6.98 -8.32
N GLY A 93 10.89 5.68 -8.10
CA GLY A 93 9.62 4.98 -7.87
C GLY A 93 8.82 4.77 -9.15
N GLY A 94 7.53 4.48 -9.01
CA GLY A 94 6.63 4.23 -10.11
C GLY A 94 5.31 4.97 -9.95
N THR A 95 4.66 5.25 -11.08
CA THR A 95 3.32 5.84 -11.12
C THR A 95 2.30 4.77 -11.49
N PRO A 96 1.17 4.65 -10.76
CA PRO A 96 0.11 3.72 -11.10
C PRO A 96 -0.42 3.96 -12.52
N LYS A 97 -0.44 2.91 -13.33
CA LYS A 97 -0.93 3.01 -14.71
C LYS A 97 -2.45 3.18 -14.72
N LYS A 98 -2.93 4.19 -15.44
CA LYS A 98 -4.37 4.34 -15.69
C LYS A 98 -4.87 3.19 -16.57
N LEU A 99 -6.07 2.67 -16.25
CA LEU A 99 -6.71 1.66 -17.06
C LEU A 99 -7.31 2.29 -18.32
N PRO A 100 -7.14 1.69 -19.51
CA PRO A 100 -7.72 2.19 -20.75
C PRO A 100 -9.19 1.75 -20.90
N ILE A 101 -10.04 2.11 -19.93
CA ILE A 101 -11.47 1.83 -19.89
C ILE A 101 -12.24 3.10 -19.55
N LEU A 102 -13.45 3.22 -20.08
CA LEU A 102 -14.36 4.32 -19.75
C LEU A 102 -14.68 4.30 -18.25
N GLY A 103 -14.65 5.45 -17.59
CA GLY A 103 -14.89 5.58 -16.15
C GLY A 103 -13.64 5.36 -15.28
N SER A 104 -12.46 5.07 -15.87
CA SER A 104 -11.22 4.88 -15.09
C SER A 104 -10.77 6.16 -14.38
N GLU A 105 -11.24 7.31 -14.82
CA GLU A 105 -11.00 8.62 -14.19
C GLU A 105 -11.63 8.73 -12.79
N TYR A 106 -12.66 7.94 -12.50
CA TYR A 106 -13.31 7.85 -11.19
C TYR A 106 -12.68 6.82 -10.27
N CYS A 107 -11.76 6.00 -10.78
CA CYS A 107 -11.10 4.97 -9.99
C CYS A 107 -9.98 5.56 -9.13
N LEU A 108 -9.90 5.10 -7.89
CA LEU A 108 -8.77 5.38 -7.01
C LEU A 108 -7.61 4.43 -7.34
N ASN A 109 -6.40 4.94 -7.29
CA ASN A 109 -5.20 4.12 -7.37
C ASN A 109 -4.75 3.63 -5.98
N SER A 110 -3.66 2.84 -5.95
CA SER A 110 -3.11 2.27 -4.71
C SER A 110 -2.71 3.31 -3.66
N ASP A 111 -2.31 4.51 -4.06
CA ASP A 111 -1.89 5.56 -3.13
C ASP A 111 -3.11 6.25 -2.54
N GLN A 112 -4.08 6.57 -3.38
CA GLN A 112 -5.31 7.25 -2.99
C GLN A 112 -6.18 6.42 -2.05
N ILE A 113 -6.26 5.10 -2.26
CA ILE A 113 -7.08 4.22 -1.41
C ILE A 113 -6.53 4.16 0.03
N MET A 114 -5.24 4.35 0.24
CA MET A 114 -4.62 4.38 1.57
C MET A 114 -4.89 5.69 2.33
N GLU A 115 -5.45 6.71 1.68
CA GLU A 115 -5.81 8.00 2.27
C GLU A 115 -7.32 8.20 2.45
N LEU A 116 -8.11 7.16 2.23
CA LEU A 116 -9.55 7.22 2.46
C LEU A 116 -9.85 7.60 3.93
N LYS A 117 -10.77 8.54 4.12
CA LYS A 117 -11.21 8.96 5.47
C LYS A 117 -12.23 8.01 6.10
N LYS A 118 -12.93 7.24 5.28
CA LYS A 118 -13.96 6.27 5.70
C LYS A 118 -13.80 4.97 4.93
N ILE A 119 -14.11 3.85 5.56
CA ILE A 119 -14.16 2.56 4.88
C ILE A 119 -15.40 2.53 3.99
N PRO A 120 -15.26 2.20 2.70
CA PRO A 120 -16.41 2.02 1.84
C PRO A 120 -17.18 0.74 2.21
N ASN A 121 -18.51 0.79 2.21
CA ASN A 121 -19.33 -0.41 2.45
C ASN A 121 -19.13 -1.46 1.35
N LYS A 122 -18.97 -1.01 0.10
CA LYS A 122 -18.69 -1.85 -1.07
C LYS A 122 -17.45 -1.33 -1.76
N LEU A 123 -16.54 -2.23 -2.11
CA LEU A 123 -15.30 -1.91 -2.81
C LEU A 123 -15.13 -2.86 -3.98
N THR A 124 -15.03 -2.32 -5.18
CA THR A 124 -14.64 -3.10 -6.37
C THR A 124 -13.20 -2.77 -6.71
N ILE A 125 -12.36 -3.80 -6.77
CA ILE A 125 -10.94 -3.71 -7.12
C ILE A 125 -10.76 -4.29 -8.53
N ILE A 126 -10.19 -3.51 -9.44
CA ILE A 126 -9.87 -3.93 -10.80
C ILE A 126 -8.38 -4.21 -10.87
N GLY A 127 -8.03 -5.47 -11.00
CA GLY A 127 -6.64 -5.92 -11.06
C GLY A 127 -6.48 -7.35 -10.56
N SER A 128 -5.37 -7.98 -10.92
CA SER A 128 -5.07 -9.38 -10.56
C SER A 128 -3.68 -9.55 -9.93
N GLY A 129 -2.92 -8.46 -9.77
CA GLY A 129 -1.60 -8.49 -9.15
C GLY A 129 -1.65 -8.53 -7.61
N TYR A 130 -0.48 -8.69 -7.00
CA TYR A 130 -0.36 -8.78 -5.54
C TYR A 130 -0.95 -7.56 -4.79
N ILE A 131 -0.85 -6.35 -5.34
CA ILE A 131 -1.45 -5.15 -4.74
C ILE A 131 -2.97 -5.30 -4.64
N ALA A 132 -3.63 -5.75 -5.72
CA ALA A 132 -5.07 -5.93 -5.74
C ALA A 132 -5.53 -7.00 -4.75
N VAL A 133 -4.83 -8.14 -4.69
CA VAL A 133 -5.13 -9.23 -3.77
C VAL A 133 -4.92 -8.81 -2.31
N GLU A 134 -3.82 -8.11 -2.00
CA GLU A 134 -3.56 -7.60 -0.65
C GLU A 134 -4.64 -6.62 -0.19
N PHE A 135 -5.03 -5.65 -1.02
CA PHE A 135 -6.10 -4.72 -0.67
C PHE A 135 -7.46 -5.41 -0.56
N ALA A 136 -7.72 -6.44 -1.38
CA ALA A 136 -8.95 -7.22 -1.25
C ALA A 136 -9.06 -7.85 0.15
N PHE A 137 -8.02 -8.50 0.65
CA PHE A 137 -8.00 -9.07 2.00
C PHE A 137 -8.06 -7.99 3.09
N ILE A 138 -7.30 -6.90 2.95
CA ILE A 138 -7.28 -5.81 3.95
C ILE A 138 -8.67 -5.20 4.10
N PHE A 139 -9.29 -4.78 3.00
CA PHE A 139 -10.58 -4.09 3.05
C PHE A 139 -11.72 -5.03 3.41
N SER A 140 -11.70 -6.29 2.99
CA SER A 140 -12.63 -7.31 3.47
C SER A 140 -12.54 -7.49 4.98
N ALA A 141 -11.35 -7.66 5.54
CA ALA A 141 -11.16 -7.74 6.98
C ALA A 141 -11.56 -6.45 7.71
N LEU A 142 -11.36 -5.28 7.10
CA LEU A 142 -11.83 -4.02 7.63
C LEU A 142 -13.34 -3.79 7.47
N GLY A 143 -14.08 -4.72 6.84
CA GLY A 143 -15.54 -4.75 6.81
C GLY A 143 -16.18 -4.23 5.53
N SER A 144 -15.42 -4.03 4.45
CA SER A 144 -15.98 -3.78 3.13
C SER A 144 -16.50 -5.08 2.50
N LYS A 145 -17.61 -5.04 1.78
CA LYS A 145 -17.97 -6.08 0.81
C LYS A 145 -17.08 -5.87 -0.43
N VAL A 146 -16.16 -6.78 -0.68
CA VAL A 146 -15.16 -6.63 -1.73
C VAL A 146 -15.50 -7.48 -2.95
N ASN A 147 -15.39 -6.88 -4.14
CA ASN A 147 -15.39 -7.59 -5.41
C ASN A 147 -14.01 -7.40 -6.06
N LEU A 148 -13.40 -8.49 -6.52
CA LEU A 148 -12.14 -8.48 -7.25
C LEU A 148 -12.41 -8.84 -8.71
N ILE A 149 -12.19 -7.89 -9.62
CA ILE A 149 -12.37 -8.07 -11.06
C ILE A 149 -11.02 -8.32 -11.71
N CYS A 150 -10.85 -9.50 -12.26
CA CYS A 150 -9.62 -9.93 -12.91
C CYS A 150 -9.87 -10.22 -14.41
N ARG A 151 -9.04 -9.64 -15.27
CA ARG A 151 -9.08 -9.94 -16.71
C ARG A 151 -8.60 -11.36 -17.03
N LYS A 152 -7.65 -11.84 -16.25
CA LYS A 152 -7.08 -13.19 -16.30
C LYS A 152 -6.91 -13.69 -14.86
N ASP A 153 -6.22 -14.78 -14.68
CA ASP A 153 -5.95 -15.31 -13.36
C ASP A 153 -5.22 -14.33 -12.42
N ILE A 154 -5.45 -14.48 -11.11
CA ILE A 154 -4.76 -13.68 -10.10
C ILE A 154 -3.28 -14.10 -10.00
N LEU A 155 -2.43 -13.18 -9.55
CA LEU A 155 -1.02 -13.44 -9.20
C LEU A 155 -0.24 -14.16 -10.31
N ARG A 156 -0.52 -13.82 -11.58
CA ARG A 156 0.14 -14.46 -12.72
C ARG A 156 1.67 -14.39 -12.59
N GLY A 157 2.32 -15.55 -12.76
CA GLY A 157 3.77 -15.71 -12.62
C GLY A 157 4.23 -16.11 -11.22
N PHE A 158 3.31 -16.24 -10.29
CA PHE A 158 3.56 -16.87 -8.99
C PHE A 158 3.33 -18.40 -9.08
N ASP A 159 3.72 -19.09 -8.04
CA ASP A 159 3.51 -20.53 -7.89
C ASP A 159 2.03 -20.89 -7.93
N ILE A 160 1.69 -21.98 -8.65
CA ILE A 160 0.29 -22.35 -8.91
C ILE A 160 -0.43 -22.84 -7.65
N ASP A 161 0.26 -23.54 -6.76
CA ASP A 161 -0.34 -24.05 -5.54
C ASP A 161 -0.69 -22.90 -4.60
N LEU A 162 0.19 -21.88 -4.51
CA LEU A 162 -0.09 -20.65 -3.78
C LEU A 162 -1.26 -19.87 -4.40
N ILE A 163 -1.35 -19.80 -5.72
CA ILE A 163 -2.47 -19.14 -6.42
C ILE A 163 -3.79 -19.85 -6.07
N ASN A 164 -3.82 -21.18 -6.11
CA ASN A 164 -5.01 -21.98 -5.80
C ASN A 164 -5.45 -21.78 -4.34
N LEU A 165 -4.52 -21.85 -3.40
CA LEU A 165 -4.78 -21.59 -1.98
C LEU A 165 -5.36 -20.18 -1.76
N ILE A 166 -4.82 -19.17 -2.43
CA ILE A 166 -5.31 -17.79 -2.31
C ILE A 166 -6.71 -17.66 -2.91
N LYS A 167 -7.01 -18.31 -4.04
CA LYS A 167 -8.37 -18.33 -4.62
C LYS A 167 -9.40 -18.95 -3.67
N GLU A 168 -9.08 -20.08 -3.07
CA GLU A 168 -9.93 -20.72 -2.07
C GLU A 168 -10.14 -19.80 -0.87
N THR A 169 -9.08 -19.16 -0.39
CA THR A 169 -9.14 -18.22 0.72
C THR A 169 -9.99 -16.99 0.38
N LEU A 170 -9.87 -16.44 -0.83
CA LEU A 170 -10.73 -15.33 -1.30
C LEU A 170 -12.20 -15.72 -1.27
N LYS A 171 -12.55 -16.90 -1.82
CA LYS A 171 -13.92 -17.44 -1.78
C LYS A 171 -14.42 -17.63 -0.35
N PHE A 172 -13.61 -18.25 0.51
CA PHE A 172 -13.95 -18.44 1.93
C PHE A 172 -14.22 -17.12 2.66
N LYS A 173 -13.49 -16.05 2.30
CA LYS A 173 -13.70 -14.69 2.86
C LYS A 173 -14.84 -13.92 2.19
N GLY A 174 -15.54 -14.51 1.21
CA GLY A 174 -16.66 -13.87 0.50
C GLY A 174 -16.23 -12.76 -0.49
N ILE A 175 -15.00 -12.87 -1.02
CA ILE A 175 -14.45 -11.97 -2.03
C ILE A 175 -14.62 -12.59 -3.41
#